data_b8374539f9697b83019579d8ecf2a2db
#
_entry.id   b8374539f9697b83019579d8ecf2a2db
#
_cell.length_a   1.000
_cell.length_b   1.000
_cell.length_c   1.000
_cell.angle_alpha   90.00
_cell.angle_beta   90.00
_cell.angle_gamma   90.00
#
_symmetry.space_group_name_H-M   'P 1'
#
loop_
_entity.id
_entity.type
_entity.pdbx_description
1 polymer ?
#
loop_
_entity_poly.entity_id
_entity_poly.type
_entity_poly.pdbx_seq_one_letter_code
_entity_poly.pdbx_strand_id
1 'polypeptide(L)'
;MNSAEIRSRWLKFFELGNSQGIKHTVVPSASLIADDPNLLLVNAGMVPFKPFFLGELTPPYKRATSVQKCVRTLDIEEVGKTTRHASFFQMCGNFSFGDYFKEGAITLAWELLTKPISDGGYGFAEDKLWVTVYLDDDEAADIWHKKIGIPKERIQRRGMADNFWSMGIPGPCGPCSEIYFDRGAAYGKEGGPIVDEDRYLEIWNLVFMQNMRGEGGGKDGFPILGELPAKSIDTGLGLERTAALLQGVENIYEIDTTQHILNRASDLSGV
;
A
#
# COMPACT_ATOMS: atom_id res chain seq x y z
N MET A 1 -11.42 -6.14 -14.46
CA MET A 1 -10.28 -7.08 -14.23
C MET A 1 -10.57 -7.85 -12.95
N ASN A 2 -10.45 -9.18 -12.92
CA ASN A 2 -10.70 -9.96 -11.71
C ASN A 2 -9.50 -9.95 -10.74
N SER A 3 -9.75 -10.34 -9.48
CA SER A 3 -8.73 -10.28 -8.42
C SER A 3 -7.50 -11.17 -8.70
N ALA A 4 -7.71 -12.33 -9.35
CA ALA A 4 -6.62 -13.23 -9.72
C ALA A 4 -5.70 -12.60 -10.81
N GLU A 5 -6.29 -11.88 -11.75
CA GLU A 5 -5.54 -11.16 -12.79
C GLU A 5 -4.76 -9.98 -12.20
N ILE A 6 -5.37 -9.19 -11.30
CA ILE A 6 -4.68 -8.09 -10.59
C ILE A 6 -3.43 -8.62 -9.89
N ARG A 7 -3.59 -9.72 -9.12
CA ARG A 7 -2.47 -10.40 -8.44
C ARG A 7 -1.39 -10.85 -9.44
N SER A 8 -1.78 -11.49 -10.52
CA SER A 8 -0.84 -11.99 -11.52
C SER A 8 -0.06 -10.87 -12.20
N ARG A 9 -0.72 -9.75 -12.52
CA ARG A 9 -0.08 -8.57 -13.12
C ARG A 9 0.92 -7.94 -12.15
N TRP A 10 0.53 -7.78 -10.88
CA TRP A 10 1.45 -7.32 -9.83
C TRP A 10 2.73 -8.13 -9.79
N LEU A 11 2.62 -9.44 -9.60
CA LEU A 11 3.79 -10.31 -9.48
C LEU A 11 4.64 -10.30 -10.74
N LYS A 12 4.03 -10.39 -11.93
CA LYS A 12 4.76 -10.36 -13.20
C LYS A 12 5.49 -9.04 -13.43
N PHE A 13 4.86 -7.91 -13.10
CA PHE A 13 5.48 -6.60 -13.26
C PHE A 13 6.77 -6.48 -12.45
N PHE A 14 6.77 -6.93 -11.21
CA PHE A 14 7.93 -6.86 -10.34
C PHE A 14 8.96 -7.98 -10.62
N GLU A 15 8.51 -9.18 -10.96
CA GLU A 15 9.38 -10.34 -11.22
C GLU A 15 10.14 -10.23 -12.56
N LEU A 16 9.41 -9.98 -13.63
CA LEU A 16 9.97 -9.98 -14.99
C LEU A 16 10.69 -8.68 -15.35
N GLY A 17 10.45 -7.64 -14.59
CA GLY A 17 10.98 -6.31 -14.81
C GLY A 17 9.94 -5.39 -15.45
N ASN A 18 10.06 -4.16 -15.09
CA ASN A 18 9.36 -2.98 -15.56
C ASN A 18 10.25 -2.26 -16.59
N SER A 19 9.83 -1.08 -17.04
CA SER A 19 10.62 -0.29 -18.00
C SER A 19 12.05 0.05 -17.51
N GLN A 20 12.26 0.05 -16.18
CA GLN A 20 13.57 0.32 -15.55
C GLN A 20 14.45 -0.94 -15.43
N GLY A 21 13.95 -2.13 -15.74
CA GLY A 21 14.68 -3.38 -15.57
C GLY A 21 14.93 -3.78 -14.11
N ILE A 22 14.16 -3.21 -13.16
CA ILE A 22 14.29 -3.50 -11.73
C ILE A 22 13.49 -4.76 -11.38
N LYS A 23 14.17 -5.89 -11.23
CA LYS A 23 13.55 -7.19 -10.93
C LYS A 23 13.52 -7.47 -9.44
N HIS A 24 12.43 -8.07 -8.98
CA HIS A 24 12.23 -8.49 -7.59
C HIS A 24 12.10 -10.02 -7.50
N THR A 25 12.52 -10.58 -6.38
CA THR A 25 12.23 -11.97 -6.05
C THR A 25 10.80 -12.10 -5.57
N VAL A 26 10.02 -12.99 -6.18
CA VAL A 26 8.66 -13.30 -5.70
C VAL A 26 8.76 -14.13 -4.43
N VAL A 27 8.16 -13.63 -3.34
CA VAL A 27 8.11 -14.31 -2.05
C VAL A 27 6.67 -14.71 -1.76
N PRO A 28 6.39 -15.99 -1.46
CA PRO A 28 5.05 -16.42 -1.09
C PRO A 28 4.51 -15.71 0.13
N SER A 29 3.17 -15.63 0.24
CA SER A 29 2.51 -15.15 1.47
C SER A 29 2.96 -15.99 2.67
N ALA A 30 3.43 -15.34 3.71
CA ALA A 30 3.71 -15.97 4.99
C ALA A 30 2.40 -16.40 5.69
N SER A 31 2.54 -17.18 6.76
CA SER A 31 1.44 -17.48 7.68
C SER A 31 0.80 -16.19 8.21
N LEU A 32 -0.49 -16.24 8.51
CA LEU A 32 -1.17 -15.13 9.22
C LEU A 32 -0.71 -15.00 10.67
N ILE A 33 -0.25 -16.08 11.29
CA ILE A 33 0.37 -16.03 12.62
C ILE A 33 1.76 -15.42 12.45
N ALA A 34 1.97 -14.28 13.08
CA ALA A 34 3.23 -13.57 12.99
C ALA A 34 4.34 -14.30 13.74
N ASP A 35 5.53 -14.34 13.15
CA ASP A 35 6.76 -14.73 13.85
C ASP A 35 7.42 -13.47 14.45
N ASP A 36 6.68 -12.81 15.33
CA ASP A 36 7.09 -11.58 16.01
C ASP A 36 6.48 -11.56 17.41
N PRO A 37 7.28 -11.38 18.49
CA PRO A 37 6.79 -11.43 19.86
C PRO A 37 5.78 -10.31 20.20
N ASN A 38 5.72 -9.26 19.40
CA ASN A 38 4.86 -8.09 19.63
C ASN A 38 3.61 -8.08 18.76
N LEU A 39 3.46 -9.05 17.84
CA LEU A 39 2.33 -9.15 16.90
C LEU A 39 1.71 -10.54 16.94
N LEU A 40 0.42 -10.60 17.21
CA LEU A 40 -0.31 -11.88 17.13
C LEU A 40 -0.53 -12.31 15.68
N LEU A 41 -0.87 -11.37 14.80
CA LEU A 41 -1.21 -11.62 13.41
C LEU A 41 -0.43 -10.67 12.49
N VAL A 42 -0.16 -11.14 11.27
CA VAL A 42 0.43 -10.33 10.21
C VAL A 42 -0.60 -9.29 9.74
N ASN A 43 -0.34 -8.03 10.04
CA ASN A 43 -1.22 -6.90 9.74
C ASN A 43 -0.76 -6.02 8.57
N ALA A 44 0.43 -6.29 8.02
CA ALA A 44 1.00 -5.59 6.88
C ALA A 44 1.95 -6.49 6.09
N GLY A 45 2.15 -6.17 4.80
CA GLY A 45 3.01 -6.94 3.90
C GLY A 45 4.48 -7.00 4.33
N MET A 46 4.95 -5.99 5.07
CA MET A 46 6.33 -5.89 5.52
C MET A 46 6.66 -6.78 6.73
N VAL A 47 5.66 -7.25 7.49
CA VAL A 47 5.90 -7.97 8.77
C VAL A 47 6.86 -9.14 8.61
N PRO A 48 6.74 -10.02 7.59
CA PRO A 48 7.68 -11.12 7.39
C PRO A 48 9.12 -10.67 7.05
N PHE A 49 9.30 -9.41 6.66
CA PHE A 49 10.59 -8.82 6.27
C PHE A 49 11.18 -7.90 7.35
N LYS A 50 10.51 -7.74 8.49
CA LYS A 50 10.95 -6.85 9.58
C LYS A 50 12.41 -7.05 9.98
N PRO A 51 12.92 -8.29 10.16
CA PRO A 51 14.33 -8.51 10.53
C PRO A 51 15.34 -7.98 9.49
N PHE A 52 14.94 -7.90 8.21
CA PHE A 52 15.79 -7.35 7.15
C PHE A 52 15.86 -5.82 7.22
N PHE A 53 14.75 -5.15 7.51
CA PHE A 53 14.73 -3.70 7.72
C PHE A 53 15.52 -3.27 8.94
N LEU A 54 15.48 -4.08 10.01
CA LEU A 54 16.24 -3.84 11.24
C LEU A 54 17.74 -4.18 11.12
N GLY A 55 18.14 -4.88 10.06
CA GLY A 55 19.52 -5.39 9.89
C GLY A 55 19.86 -6.56 10.82
N GLU A 56 18.87 -7.17 11.45
CA GLU A 56 19.02 -8.36 12.30
C GLU A 56 19.36 -9.59 11.47
N LEU A 57 18.84 -9.65 10.25
CA LEU A 57 19.15 -10.69 9.28
C LEU A 57 19.56 -10.07 7.94
N THR A 58 20.52 -10.70 7.28
CA THR A 58 20.85 -10.33 5.89
C THR A 58 19.80 -10.90 4.95
N PRO A 59 19.11 -10.08 4.14
CA PRO A 59 18.15 -10.60 3.19
C PRO A 59 18.85 -11.44 2.11
N PRO A 60 18.26 -12.58 1.69
CA PRO A 60 18.83 -13.41 0.62
C PRO A 60 18.67 -12.78 -0.77
N TYR A 61 18.00 -11.67 -0.86
CA TYR A 61 17.73 -10.87 -2.07
C TYR A 61 17.69 -9.38 -1.71
N LYS A 62 18.11 -8.54 -2.65
CA LYS A 62 18.06 -7.07 -2.45
C LYS A 62 16.64 -6.50 -2.59
N ARG A 63 15.79 -7.18 -3.33
CA ARG A 63 14.42 -6.75 -3.66
C ARG A 63 13.47 -7.93 -3.62
N ALA A 64 12.29 -7.72 -3.06
CA ALA A 64 11.24 -8.73 -2.98
C ALA A 64 9.88 -8.15 -3.40
N THR A 65 8.99 -9.02 -3.84
CA THR A 65 7.57 -8.72 -4.03
C THR A 65 6.72 -9.86 -3.51
N SER A 66 5.58 -9.52 -2.94
CA SER A 66 4.62 -10.51 -2.44
C SER A 66 3.18 -10.02 -2.54
N VAL A 67 2.24 -10.94 -2.43
CA VAL A 67 0.83 -10.66 -2.14
C VAL A 67 0.52 -11.33 -0.82
N GLN A 68 0.68 -10.58 0.27
CA GLN A 68 0.58 -11.06 1.63
C GLN A 68 -0.88 -11.02 2.14
N LYS A 69 -1.34 -12.11 2.72
CA LYS A 69 -2.58 -12.15 3.48
C LYS A 69 -2.39 -11.42 4.80
N CYS A 70 -3.29 -10.50 5.13
CA CYS A 70 -3.22 -9.68 6.33
C CYS A 70 -4.52 -9.73 7.13
N VAL A 71 -4.40 -9.56 8.44
CA VAL A 71 -5.55 -9.41 9.35
C VAL A 71 -5.33 -8.17 10.21
N ARG A 72 -6.31 -7.26 10.19
CA ARG A 72 -6.39 -6.08 11.05
C ARG A 72 -7.66 -6.14 11.89
N THR A 73 -7.54 -6.59 13.12
CA THR A 73 -8.68 -6.70 14.04
C THR A 73 -9.14 -5.35 14.57
N LEU A 74 -8.26 -4.35 14.59
CA LEU A 74 -8.61 -2.99 15.02
C LEU A 74 -9.58 -2.29 14.06
N ASP A 75 -9.65 -2.72 12.81
CA ASP A 75 -10.55 -2.15 11.81
C ASP A 75 -11.98 -2.75 11.88
N ILE A 76 -12.25 -3.66 12.83
CA ILE A 76 -13.55 -4.37 12.92
C ILE A 76 -14.74 -3.43 13.06
N GLU A 77 -14.55 -2.32 13.77
CA GLU A 77 -15.60 -1.31 13.98
C GLU A 77 -15.95 -0.54 12.68
N GLU A 78 -15.06 -0.54 11.69
CA GLU A 78 -15.24 0.11 10.40
C GLU A 78 -15.79 -0.83 9.31
N VAL A 79 -15.73 -2.15 9.57
CA VAL A 79 -16.22 -3.16 8.64
C VAL A 79 -17.74 -3.07 8.50
N GLY A 80 -18.22 -2.95 7.25
CA GLY A 80 -19.64 -2.77 6.95
C GLY A 80 -20.16 -1.33 7.11
N LYS A 81 -19.35 -0.40 7.64
CA LYS A 81 -19.69 1.05 7.69
C LYS A 81 -19.06 1.82 6.55
N THR A 82 -17.83 1.46 6.20
CA THR A 82 -17.12 2.05 5.07
C THR A 82 -17.06 1.09 3.89
N THR A 83 -16.81 1.60 2.71
CA THR A 83 -16.69 0.79 1.47
C THR A 83 -15.30 0.17 1.29
N ARG A 84 -14.35 0.47 2.19
CA ARG A 84 -12.91 0.21 2.00
C ARG A 84 -12.22 -0.59 3.13
N HIS A 85 -12.89 -0.87 4.26
CA HIS A 85 -12.31 -1.61 5.37
C HIS A 85 -12.75 -3.07 5.40
N ALA A 86 -11.78 -3.95 5.58
CA ALA A 86 -11.96 -5.38 5.83
C ALA A 86 -11.01 -5.83 6.93
N SER A 87 -11.44 -6.75 7.79
CA SER A 87 -10.57 -7.36 8.80
C SER A 87 -9.51 -8.26 8.17
N PHE A 88 -9.88 -9.00 7.11
CA PHE A 88 -8.99 -9.82 6.30
C PHE A 88 -8.90 -9.24 4.89
N PHE A 89 -7.68 -9.06 4.39
CA PHE A 89 -7.41 -8.52 3.06
C PHE A 89 -6.04 -8.98 2.54
N GLN A 90 -5.76 -8.70 1.28
CA GLN A 90 -4.49 -9.00 0.65
C GLN A 90 -3.75 -7.70 0.34
N MET A 91 -2.50 -7.65 0.77
CA MET A 91 -1.61 -6.52 0.52
C MET A 91 -0.56 -6.90 -0.50
N CYS A 92 -0.60 -6.27 -1.66
CA CYS A 92 0.43 -6.37 -2.68
C CYS A 92 1.60 -5.45 -2.28
N GLY A 93 2.78 -6.02 -2.09
CA GLY A 93 3.95 -5.28 -1.62
C GLY A 93 5.17 -5.47 -2.53
N ASN A 94 5.92 -4.39 -2.74
CA ASN A 94 7.27 -4.43 -3.25
C ASN A 94 8.22 -3.80 -2.25
N PHE A 95 9.37 -4.44 -2.08
CA PHE A 95 10.33 -4.16 -1.03
C PHE A 95 11.72 -3.98 -1.62
N SER A 96 12.48 -3.00 -1.09
CA SER A 96 13.88 -2.78 -1.40
C SER A 96 14.68 -2.69 -0.11
N PHE A 97 15.68 -3.53 0.04
CA PHE A 97 16.52 -3.60 1.23
C PHE A 97 17.86 -2.93 0.93
N GLY A 98 17.93 -1.59 1.11
CA GLY A 98 19.12 -0.80 0.84
C GLY A 98 19.54 -0.75 -0.63
N ASP A 99 18.62 -0.92 -1.58
CA ASP A 99 18.90 -0.87 -3.02
C ASP A 99 18.30 0.39 -3.65
N TYR A 100 17.08 0.36 -4.22
CA TYR A 100 16.42 1.60 -4.64
C TYR A 100 15.65 2.25 -3.49
N PHE A 101 15.41 3.56 -3.59
CA PHE A 101 14.66 4.33 -2.59
C PHE A 101 13.49 5.07 -3.24
N LYS A 102 13.16 6.29 -2.79
CA LYS A 102 11.94 7.04 -3.16
C LYS A 102 11.71 7.11 -4.67
N GLU A 103 12.70 7.52 -5.44
CA GLU A 103 12.56 7.68 -6.89
C GLU A 103 12.17 6.37 -7.58
N GLY A 104 12.83 5.28 -7.22
CA GLY A 104 12.51 3.95 -7.75
C GLY A 104 11.10 3.51 -7.38
N ALA A 105 10.73 3.64 -6.09
CA ALA A 105 9.39 3.25 -5.62
C ALA A 105 8.28 4.04 -6.33
N ILE A 106 8.41 5.36 -6.40
CA ILE A 106 7.44 6.26 -7.02
C ILE A 106 7.29 5.96 -8.52
N THR A 107 8.41 5.81 -9.24
CA THR A 107 8.36 5.56 -10.68
C THR A 107 7.76 4.20 -11.01
N LEU A 108 8.09 3.16 -10.24
CA LEU A 108 7.51 1.82 -10.41
C LEU A 108 6.01 1.82 -10.13
N ALA A 109 5.58 2.50 -9.07
CA ALA A 109 4.17 2.61 -8.72
C ALA A 109 3.37 3.32 -9.82
N TRP A 110 3.87 4.45 -10.29
CA TRP A 110 3.22 5.20 -11.38
C TRP A 110 3.13 4.38 -12.66
N GLU A 111 4.22 3.71 -13.06
CA GLU A 111 4.24 2.86 -14.25
C GLU A 111 3.17 1.77 -14.17
N LEU A 112 3.10 1.02 -13.08
CA LEU A 112 2.12 -0.07 -12.95
C LEU A 112 0.67 0.43 -12.98
N LEU A 113 0.39 1.55 -12.30
CA LEU A 113 -0.96 2.09 -12.23
C LEU A 113 -1.45 2.65 -13.57
N THR A 114 -0.60 3.39 -14.30
CA THR A 114 -1.01 4.15 -15.49
C THR A 114 -0.77 3.43 -16.81
N LYS A 115 0.17 2.46 -16.84
CA LYS A 115 0.44 1.65 -18.03
C LYS A 115 -0.82 0.97 -18.53
N PRO A 116 -1.07 0.98 -19.88
CA PRO A 116 -2.26 0.37 -20.45
C PRO A 116 -2.45 -1.10 -20.04
N ILE A 117 -3.72 -1.51 -19.94
CA ILE A 117 -4.10 -2.90 -19.61
C ILE A 117 -3.51 -3.88 -20.64
N SER A 118 -3.49 -3.50 -21.94
CA SER A 118 -2.87 -4.27 -23.03
C SER A 118 -1.40 -4.56 -22.78
N ASP A 119 -0.71 -3.66 -22.08
CA ASP A 119 0.73 -3.69 -21.86
C ASP A 119 1.11 -4.24 -20.46
N GLY A 120 0.11 -4.75 -19.73
CA GLY A 120 0.31 -5.39 -18.45
C GLY A 120 0.15 -4.49 -17.23
N GLY A 121 -0.21 -3.20 -17.38
CA GLY A 121 -0.54 -2.29 -16.29
C GLY A 121 -1.99 -2.38 -15.85
N TYR A 122 -2.39 -1.48 -14.94
CA TYR A 122 -3.76 -1.37 -14.44
C TYR A 122 -4.62 -0.38 -15.24
N GLY A 123 -4.01 0.52 -16.03
CA GLY A 123 -4.69 1.42 -16.94
C GLY A 123 -5.51 2.51 -16.27
N PHE A 124 -5.16 2.92 -15.05
CA PHE A 124 -5.81 4.05 -14.41
C PHE A 124 -5.48 5.35 -15.16
N ALA A 125 -6.47 6.20 -15.34
CA ALA A 125 -6.30 7.50 -15.94
C ALA A 125 -5.49 8.41 -14.99
N GLU A 126 -4.43 9.04 -15.52
CA GLU A 126 -3.49 9.86 -14.74
C GLU A 126 -4.16 11.05 -14.03
N ASP A 127 -5.21 11.62 -14.66
CA ASP A 127 -5.98 12.74 -14.12
C ASP A 127 -6.84 12.36 -12.91
N LYS A 128 -7.08 11.06 -12.70
CA LYS A 128 -7.78 10.52 -11.52
C LYS A 128 -6.87 10.23 -10.34
N LEU A 129 -5.56 10.27 -10.53
CA LEU A 129 -4.61 9.95 -9.47
C LEU A 129 -4.17 11.21 -8.71
N TRP A 130 -4.26 11.13 -7.40
CA TRP A 130 -3.80 12.12 -6.43
C TRP A 130 -2.76 11.49 -5.52
N VAL A 131 -1.87 12.28 -4.96
CA VAL A 131 -0.85 11.78 -4.03
C VAL A 131 -0.76 12.64 -2.79
N THR A 132 -0.43 11.99 -1.67
CA THR A 132 -0.02 12.70 -0.46
C THR A 132 1.44 12.42 -0.17
N VAL A 133 2.09 13.34 0.52
CA VAL A 133 3.46 13.21 1.00
C VAL A 133 3.56 13.74 2.44
N TYR A 134 4.54 13.28 3.18
CA TYR A 134 4.80 13.81 4.52
C TYR A 134 5.16 15.30 4.46
N LEU A 135 4.83 16.06 5.52
CA LEU A 135 4.96 17.53 5.59
C LEU A 135 6.31 18.03 5.10
N ASP A 136 7.40 17.41 5.56
CA ASP A 136 8.77 17.86 5.30
C ASP A 136 9.46 17.05 4.19
N ASP A 137 8.72 16.16 3.49
CA ASP A 137 9.30 15.33 2.43
C ASP A 137 9.27 16.04 1.08
N ASP A 138 10.14 17.04 0.94
CA ASP A 138 10.30 17.79 -0.30
C ASP A 138 10.83 16.92 -1.44
N GLU A 139 11.66 15.91 -1.12
CA GLU A 139 12.21 14.98 -2.11
C GLU A 139 11.10 14.18 -2.79
N ALA A 140 10.17 13.59 -2.03
CA ALA A 140 9.05 12.87 -2.60
C ALA A 140 8.13 13.79 -3.41
N ALA A 141 7.82 14.98 -2.90
CA ALA A 141 7.01 15.97 -3.62
C ALA A 141 7.66 16.39 -4.95
N ASP A 142 8.96 16.60 -4.96
CA ASP A 142 9.72 16.96 -6.16
C ASP A 142 9.77 15.81 -7.18
N ILE A 143 9.91 14.56 -6.74
CA ILE A 143 9.85 13.39 -7.64
C ILE A 143 8.48 13.31 -8.29
N TRP A 144 7.39 13.42 -7.52
CA TRP A 144 6.04 13.42 -8.06
C TRP A 144 5.79 14.55 -9.06
N HIS A 145 6.22 15.77 -8.72
CA HIS A 145 5.99 16.92 -9.59
C HIS A 145 6.92 16.99 -10.80
N LYS A 146 8.24 16.92 -10.56
CA LYS A 146 9.24 17.22 -11.60
C LYS A 146 9.56 16.01 -12.48
N LYS A 147 9.52 14.79 -11.92
CA LYS A 147 9.86 13.58 -12.66
C LYS A 147 8.63 12.87 -13.23
N ILE A 148 7.58 12.69 -12.40
CA ILE A 148 6.35 12.05 -12.84
C ILE A 148 5.46 13.02 -13.60
N GLY A 149 5.43 14.29 -13.23
CA GLY A 149 4.64 15.33 -13.90
C GLY A 149 3.27 15.58 -13.28
N ILE A 150 3.01 15.09 -12.06
CA ILE A 150 1.77 15.38 -11.34
C ILE A 150 1.68 16.89 -11.06
N PRO A 151 0.55 17.55 -11.38
CA PRO A 151 0.31 18.94 -11.01
C PRO A 151 0.40 19.15 -9.50
N LYS A 152 0.95 20.29 -9.06
CA LYS A 152 1.17 20.57 -7.62
C LYS A 152 -0.10 20.51 -6.79
N GLU A 153 -1.23 20.92 -7.34
CA GLU A 153 -2.55 20.89 -6.70
C GLU A 153 -3.04 19.47 -6.39
N ARG A 154 -2.48 18.45 -7.04
CA ARG A 154 -2.76 17.04 -6.77
C ARG A 154 -1.71 16.36 -5.88
N ILE A 155 -0.74 17.11 -5.36
CA ILE A 155 0.25 16.66 -4.39
C ILE A 155 -0.06 17.36 -3.06
N GLN A 156 -0.61 16.64 -2.10
CA GLN A 156 -1.03 17.22 -0.83
C GLN A 156 -0.10 16.77 0.31
N ARG A 157 0.13 17.66 1.28
CA ARG A 157 1.01 17.37 2.41
C ARG A 157 0.20 17.06 3.65
N ARG A 158 0.53 15.96 4.33
CA ARG A 158 -0.14 15.52 5.56
C ARG A 158 0.87 15.28 6.67
N GLY A 159 0.37 15.32 7.90
CA GLY A 159 1.19 15.15 9.10
C GLY A 159 1.56 13.70 9.40
N MET A 160 2.14 13.51 10.60
CA MET A 160 2.64 12.21 11.05
C MET A 160 1.53 11.16 11.19
N ALA A 161 0.32 11.58 11.57
CA ALA A 161 -0.82 10.66 11.73
C ALA A 161 -1.23 9.94 10.44
N ASP A 162 -0.96 10.56 9.28
CA ASP A 162 -1.36 10.06 7.96
C ASP A 162 -0.14 9.61 7.13
N ASN A 163 0.86 10.48 6.96
CA ASN A 163 1.98 10.24 6.05
C ASN A 163 3.31 9.91 6.75
N PHE A 164 3.26 9.30 7.94
CA PHE A 164 4.43 8.70 8.59
C PHE A 164 4.05 7.31 9.12
N TRP A 165 4.41 6.29 8.36
CA TRP A 165 3.96 4.94 8.64
C TRP A 165 4.80 4.23 9.70
N SER A 166 4.14 3.44 10.54
CA SER A 166 4.74 2.47 11.45
C SER A 166 3.77 1.31 11.68
N MET A 167 4.28 0.17 12.12
CA MET A 167 3.45 -1.02 12.38
C MET A 167 2.64 -0.93 13.70
N GLY A 168 2.64 0.22 14.40
CA GLY A 168 1.92 0.43 15.65
C GLY A 168 2.71 0.05 16.91
N ILE A 169 3.81 -0.63 16.78
CA ILE A 169 4.73 -1.09 17.83
C ILE A 169 6.16 -0.63 17.51
N PRO A 170 7.12 -0.72 18.45
CA PRO A 170 8.53 -0.44 18.17
C PRO A 170 9.05 -1.24 16.96
N GLY A 171 9.76 -0.57 16.09
CA GLY A 171 10.27 -1.17 14.85
C GLY A 171 10.53 -0.17 13.75
N PRO A 172 10.74 -0.64 12.51
CA PRO A 172 11.02 0.22 11.38
C PRO A 172 9.81 1.12 11.08
N CYS A 173 10.11 2.36 10.70
CA CYS A 173 9.11 3.37 10.35
C CYS A 173 9.72 4.39 9.38
N GLY A 174 8.90 5.28 8.86
CA GLY A 174 9.36 6.38 8.03
C GLY A 174 8.25 7.18 7.39
N PRO A 175 8.59 8.33 6.77
CA PRO A 175 7.64 9.08 5.99
C PRO A 175 7.12 8.22 4.84
N CYS A 176 5.91 8.51 4.39
CA CYS A 176 5.32 7.77 3.29
C CYS A 176 4.62 8.71 2.30
N SER A 177 4.35 8.17 1.13
CA SER A 177 3.55 8.80 0.09
C SER A 177 2.43 7.85 -0.29
N GLU A 178 1.20 8.33 -0.22
CA GLU A 178 0.03 7.55 -0.55
C GLU A 178 -0.53 7.97 -1.90
N ILE A 179 -1.04 7.01 -2.65
CA ILE A 179 -1.67 7.22 -3.96
C ILE A 179 -3.17 6.97 -3.81
N TYR A 180 -3.95 7.95 -4.25
CA TYR A 180 -5.41 7.95 -4.17
C TYR A 180 -6.02 7.99 -5.57
N PHE A 181 -7.20 7.39 -5.70
CA PHE A 181 -8.01 7.46 -6.91
C PHE A 181 -9.25 8.32 -6.68
N ASP A 182 -9.45 9.36 -7.51
CA ASP A 182 -10.68 10.17 -7.50
C ASP A 182 -11.84 9.39 -8.14
N ARG A 183 -12.75 8.92 -7.31
CA ARG A 183 -13.96 8.18 -7.70
C ARG A 183 -15.02 9.09 -8.37
N GLY A 184 -14.83 10.41 -8.30
CA GLY A 184 -15.70 11.40 -8.91
C GLY A 184 -16.73 12.02 -7.96
N ALA A 185 -17.46 13.01 -8.47
CA ALA A 185 -18.36 13.86 -7.68
C ALA A 185 -19.54 13.12 -7.00
N ALA A 186 -19.90 11.93 -7.48
CA ALA A 186 -20.94 11.12 -6.85
C ALA A 186 -20.53 10.58 -5.46
N TYR A 187 -19.22 10.54 -5.16
CA TYR A 187 -18.68 9.95 -3.94
C TYR A 187 -18.28 10.99 -2.89
N GLY A 188 -18.33 12.29 -3.19
CA GLY A 188 -17.98 13.29 -2.20
C GLY A 188 -17.50 14.61 -2.79
N LYS A 189 -16.90 15.43 -1.91
CA LYS A 189 -16.49 16.80 -2.22
C LYS A 189 -15.19 16.83 -3.03
N GLU A 190 -15.05 17.83 -3.87
CA GLU A 190 -13.81 18.15 -4.56
C GLU A 190 -12.78 18.77 -3.61
N GLY A 191 -11.49 18.52 -3.86
CA GLY A 191 -10.40 19.14 -3.11
C GLY A 191 -9.30 18.17 -2.66
N GLY A 192 -9.35 16.93 -3.13
CA GLY A 192 -8.32 15.91 -2.85
C GLY A 192 -8.52 15.15 -1.53
N PRO A 193 -7.59 14.23 -1.21
CA PRO A 193 -7.66 13.35 -0.04
C PRO A 193 -7.85 14.07 1.30
N ILE A 194 -7.29 15.27 1.47
CA ILE A 194 -7.44 16.06 2.70
C ILE A 194 -8.89 16.51 2.92
N VAL A 195 -9.65 16.66 1.86
CA VAL A 195 -11.03 17.16 1.95
C VAL A 195 -12.04 16.03 2.12
N ASP A 196 -11.85 14.92 1.40
CA ASP A 196 -12.83 13.82 1.40
C ASP A 196 -12.23 12.49 0.98
N GLU A 197 -11.95 11.61 1.94
CA GLU A 197 -11.40 10.27 1.68
C GLU A 197 -12.45 9.25 1.17
N ASP A 198 -13.74 9.56 1.19
CA ASP A 198 -14.74 8.71 0.56
C ASP A 198 -14.75 8.89 -0.96
N ARG A 199 -14.49 10.11 -1.45
CA ARG A 199 -14.28 10.38 -2.87
C ARG A 199 -12.90 9.96 -3.33
N TYR A 200 -11.86 10.28 -2.56
CA TYR A 200 -10.47 9.97 -2.91
C TYR A 200 -10.03 8.70 -2.16
N LEU A 201 -10.17 7.57 -2.84
CA LEU A 201 -9.85 6.27 -2.26
C LEU A 201 -8.35 6.01 -2.28
N GLU A 202 -7.74 5.86 -1.10
CA GLU A 202 -6.35 5.38 -0.98
C GLU A 202 -6.24 3.96 -1.54
N ILE A 203 -5.34 3.76 -2.50
CA ILE A 203 -5.09 2.46 -3.13
C ILE A 203 -3.70 1.91 -2.84
N TRP A 204 -2.70 2.77 -2.65
CA TRP A 204 -1.31 2.34 -2.47
C TRP A 204 -0.56 3.26 -1.52
N ASN A 205 0.13 2.70 -0.54
CA ASN A 205 1.03 3.42 0.35
C ASN A 205 2.49 3.04 0.05
N LEU A 206 3.35 4.03 -0.22
CA LEU A 206 4.79 3.89 -0.47
C LEU A 206 5.53 4.37 0.78
N VAL A 207 6.07 3.45 1.58
CA VAL A 207 6.76 3.78 2.82
C VAL A 207 8.26 3.84 2.60
N PHE A 208 8.85 4.97 2.99
CA PHE A 208 10.29 5.22 2.92
C PHE A 208 10.90 4.86 4.27
N MET A 209 11.18 3.57 4.45
CA MET A 209 11.72 3.01 5.69
C MET A 209 13.12 3.54 5.94
N GLN A 210 13.26 4.44 6.90
CA GLN A 210 14.54 5.08 7.22
C GLN A 210 14.76 5.31 8.72
N ASN A 211 13.73 5.15 9.56
CA ASN A 211 13.77 5.46 10.97
C ASN A 211 13.36 4.28 11.86
N MET A 212 13.79 4.33 13.11
CA MET A 212 13.39 3.39 14.16
C MET A 212 12.38 4.08 15.09
N ARG A 213 11.18 3.50 15.23
CA ARG A 213 10.16 3.88 16.20
C ARG A 213 10.46 3.27 17.56
N GLY A 214 10.32 4.08 18.61
CA GLY A 214 10.31 3.63 20.00
C GLY A 214 8.90 3.32 20.53
N GLU A 215 8.81 3.06 21.82
CA GLU A 215 7.55 2.73 22.51
C GLU A 215 6.64 3.95 22.71
N GLY A 216 5.33 3.69 22.80
CA GLY A 216 4.32 4.70 23.14
C GLY A 216 3.87 5.57 21.97
N GLY A 217 3.12 6.62 22.29
CA GLY A 217 2.83 7.76 21.42
C GLY A 217 1.72 7.61 20.37
N GLY A 218 1.03 6.49 20.25
CA GLY A 218 -0.06 6.37 19.26
C GLY A 218 0.40 6.51 17.80
N LYS A 219 -0.42 7.14 16.95
CA LYS A 219 -0.13 7.32 15.51
C LYS A 219 0.80 8.49 15.19
N ASP A 220 0.81 9.54 15.98
CA ASP A 220 1.43 10.84 15.69
C ASP A 220 2.37 11.36 16.79
N GLY A 221 2.55 10.62 17.87
CA GLY A 221 3.35 11.05 19.01
C GLY A 221 4.42 10.07 19.46
N PHE A 222 4.74 9.05 18.64
CA PHE A 222 5.78 8.10 19.01
C PHE A 222 7.20 8.65 18.82
N PRO A 223 8.17 8.27 19.66
CA PRO A 223 9.54 8.74 19.54
C PRO A 223 10.26 8.09 18.36
N ILE A 224 11.06 8.89 17.68
CA ILE A 224 12.04 8.41 16.68
C ILE A 224 13.39 8.23 17.41
N LEU A 225 13.86 6.98 17.47
CA LEU A 225 15.09 6.63 18.21
C LEU A 225 16.36 6.82 17.39
N GLY A 226 16.24 6.91 16.05
CA GLY A 226 17.37 7.05 15.15
C GLY A 226 17.06 6.55 13.74
N GLU A 227 18.09 6.43 12.93
CA GLU A 227 18.01 5.91 11.56
C GLU A 227 18.12 4.38 11.54
N LEU A 228 17.51 3.75 10.54
CA LEU A 228 17.71 2.35 10.22
C LEU A 228 19.11 2.12 9.60
N PRO A 229 19.63 0.88 9.63
CA PRO A 229 20.95 0.57 9.04
C PRO A 229 21.04 0.91 7.55
N ALA A 230 19.95 0.86 6.84
CA ALA A 230 19.87 1.25 5.42
C ALA A 230 18.50 1.84 5.10
N LYS A 231 18.49 2.84 4.20
CA LYS A 231 17.26 3.36 3.60
C LYS A 231 16.64 2.28 2.72
N SER A 232 15.41 1.94 2.99
CA SER A 232 14.71 0.80 2.40
C SER A 232 13.31 1.22 1.95
N ILE A 233 12.70 0.39 1.11
CA ILE A 233 11.33 0.59 0.63
C ILE A 233 10.44 -0.55 1.13
N ASP A 234 9.31 -0.17 1.69
CA ASP A 234 8.14 -1.00 1.91
C ASP A 234 6.96 -0.38 1.18
N THR A 235 6.15 -1.15 0.48
CA THR A 235 4.92 -0.64 -0.09
C THR A 235 3.75 -1.58 0.16
N GLY A 236 2.54 -1.01 0.22
CA GLY A 236 1.31 -1.77 0.38
C GLY A 236 0.19 -1.25 -0.50
N LEU A 237 -0.14 -2.00 -1.56
CA LEU A 237 -1.34 -1.76 -2.37
C LEU A 237 -2.46 -2.70 -1.89
N GLY A 238 -3.62 -2.11 -1.57
CA GLY A 238 -4.82 -2.88 -1.24
C GLY A 238 -5.38 -3.59 -2.46
N LEU A 239 -5.25 -4.92 -2.52
CA LEU A 239 -5.75 -5.69 -3.66
C LEU A 239 -7.25 -5.51 -3.84
N GLU A 240 -8.01 -5.60 -2.75
CA GLU A 240 -9.47 -5.50 -2.77
C GLU A 240 -9.95 -4.09 -3.16
N ARG A 241 -9.28 -3.03 -2.69
CA ARG A 241 -9.57 -1.64 -3.11
C ARG A 241 -9.30 -1.44 -4.60
N THR A 242 -8.16 -1.91 -5.08
CA THR A 242 -7.81 -1.87 -6.51
C THR A 242 -8.80 -2.70 -7.35
N ALA A 243 -9.21 -3.88 -6.85
CA ALA A 243 -10.19 -4.73 -7.51
C ALA A 243 -11.57 -4.04 -7.61
N ALA A 244 -12.03 -3.37 -6.55
CA ALA A 244 -13.30 -2.65 -6.58
C ALA A 244 -13.32 -1.59 -7.69
N LEU A 245 -12.25 -0.81 -7.82
CA LEU A 245 -12.11 0.19 -8.89
C LEU A 245 -12.08 -0.45 -10.29
N LEU A 246 -11.28 -1.52 -10.48
CA LEU A 246 -11.11 -2.17 -11.77
C LEU A 246 -12.31 -3.04 -12.20
N GLN A 247 -13.14 -3.46 -11.24
CA GLN A 247 -14.40 -4.18 -11.49
C GLN A 247 -15.60 -3.21 -11.60
N GLY A 248 -15.42 -1.94 -11.24
CA GLY A 248 -16.46 -0.92 -11.30
C GLY A 248 -17.58 -1.16 -10.26
N VAL A 249 -17.21 -1.68 -9.08
CA VAL A 249 -18.13 -1.87 -7.95
C VAL A 249 -17.85 -0.84 -6.85
N GLU A 250 -18.84 -0.57 -6.01
CA GLU A 250 -18.74 0.50 -5.01
C GLU A 250 -18.01 0.08 -3.75
N ASN A 251 -18.11 -1.21 -3.40
CA ASN A 251 -17.67 -1.75 -2.13
C ASN A 251 -16.72 -2.94 -2.34
N ILE A 252 -15.69 -3.06 -1.50
CA ILE A 252 -14.76 -4.20 -1.54
C ILE A 252 -15.45 -5.55 -1.28
N TYR A 253 -16.66 -5.57 -0.72
CA TYR A 253 -17.46 -6.79 -0.54
C TYR A 253 -18.23 -7.21 -1.79
N GLU A 254 -18.25 -6.38 -2.83
CA GLU A 254 -18.90 -6.67 -4.12
C GLU A 254 -17.92 -7.21 -5.18
N ILE A 255 -16.62 -7.25 -4.88
CA ILE A 255 -15.64 -7.83 -5.80
C ILE A 255 -15.80 -9.35 -5.92
N ASP A 256 -15.28 -9.89 -7.00
CA ASP A 256 -15.41 -11.32 -7.36
C ASP A 256 -15.09 -12.29 -6.22
N THR A 257 -14.02 -12.04 -5.43
CA THR A 257 -13.62 -12.95 -4.35
C THR A 257 -14.50 -12.86 -3.12
N THR A 258 -14.84 -11.67 -2.65
CA THR A 258 -15.68 -11.47 -1.45
C THR A 258 -17.15 -11.80 -1.73
N GLN A 259 -17.66 -11.45 -2.91
CA GLN A 259 -19.02 -11.78 -3.32
C GLN A 259 -19.24 -13.29 -3.37
N HIS A 260 -18.23 -14.06 -3.82
CA HIS A 260 -18.32 -15.52 -3.79
C HIS A 260 -18.49 -16.08 -2.37
N ILE A 261 -17.78 -15.52 -1.40
CA ILE A 261 -17.88 -15.91 0.03
C ILE A 261 -19.25 -15.54 0.59
N LEU A 262 -19.74 -14.33 0.31
CA LEU A 262 -21.05 -13.86 0.77
C LEU A 262 -22.19 -14.68 0.19
N ASN A 263 -22.16 -14.98 -1.11
CA ASN A 263 -23.15 -15.83 -1.77
C ASN A 263 -23.18 -17.23 -1.13
N ARG A 264 -21.98 -17.80 -0.83
CA ARG A 264 -21.93 -19.10 -0.17
C ARG A 264 -22.49 -19.07 1.26
N ALA A 265 -22.24 -18.01 2.00
CA ALA A 265 -22.82 -17.82 3.33
C ALA A 265 -24.35 -17.69 3.27
N SER A 266 -24.87 -16.93 2.32
CA SER A 266 -26.31 -16.78 2.05
C SER A 266 -26.95 -18.16 1.71
N ASP A 267 -26.35 -18.91 0.79
CA ASP A 267 -26.82 -20.27 0.43
C ASP A 267 -26.92 -21.22 1.63
N LEU A 268 -25.95 -21.13 2.54
CA LEU A 268 -25.90 -21.99 3.73
C LEU A 268 -26.85 -21.55 4.84
N SER A 269 -27.08 -20.26 5.00
CA SER A 269 -27.94 -19.69 6.04
C SER A 269 -29.42 -19.61 5.63
N GLY A 270 -29.69 -19.61 4.35
CA GLY A 270 -31.03 -19.41 3.79
C GLY A 270 -31.52 -17.94 3.86
N VAL A 271 -30.57 -16.98 4.02
CA VAL A 271 -30.86 -15.53 4.11
C VAL A 271 -30.36 -14.82 2.86
#